data_6ea358e7b54347371e89e87e119022d7
#
_entry.id   6ea358e7b54347371e89e87e119022d7
#
_cell.length_a   1.000
_cell.length_b   1.000
_cell.length_c   1.000
_cell.angle_alpha   90.00
_cell.angle_beta   90.00
_cell.angle_gamma   90.00
#
_symmetry.space_group_name_H-M   'P 1'
#
loop_
_entity.id
_entity.type
_entity.pdbx_description
1 polymer ?
#
loop_
_entity_poly.entity_id
_entity_poly.type
_entity_poly.pdbx_seq_one_letter_code
_entity_poly.pdbx_strand_id
1 'polypeptide(L)'
;MVNAPALRLRGRNARIRAYRIGRWNRDPLNDVAAACCSSVAVDKALAESISSARRAGRSWPEIAVALGLDADFTTWPEIAAAVATRRQVILGRQIDPA
;
A
#
# COMPACT_ATOMS: atom_id res chain seq x y z
N MET A 1 -7.51 -0.46 24.71
CA MET A 1 -6.88 -0.35 24.25
C MET A 1 -6.17 -0.26 23.85
N VAL A 2 -6.07 -0.34 23.57
CA VAL A 2 -5.25 -0.29 23.04
C VAL A 2 -4.36 -0.25 23.27
N ASN A 3 -3.99 -0.34 23.50
CA ASN A 3 -3.17 -0.24 23.51
C ASN A 3 -2.39 -0.50 23.34
N ALA A 4 -2.12 -0.77 23.25
CA ALA A 4 -1.41 -0.86 22.97
C ALA A 4 -0.75 -1.14 22.74
N PRO A 5 -0.39 -1.37 22.79
CA PRO A 5 0.46 -1.59 22.58
C PRO A 5 1.23 -1.32 22.22
N ALA A 6 1.69 -1.10 22.28
CA ALA A 6 2.29 -0.67 21.73
C ALA A 6 3.00 -1.00 21.24
N LEU A 7 3.21 -1.28 20.98
CA LEU A 7 3.61 -1.23 20.36
C LEU A 7 4.22 -1.82 19.74
N ARG A 8 4.61 -2.68 19.73
CA ARG A 8 4.97 -2.97 19.04
C ARG A 8 4.83 -3.04 18.29
N LEU A 9 4.76 -3.71 18.54
CA LEU A 9 4.38 -3.30 17.78
C LEU A 9 4.41 -2.29 17.94
N ARG A 10 4.93 -2.74 18.71
CA ARG A 10 5.09 -1.56 18.82
C ARG A 10 4.77 -0.83 17.65
N GLY A 11 5.15 -1.00 16.64
CA GLY A 11 5.01 -0.08 15.60
C GLY A 11 3.59 0.28 15.26
N ARG A 12 2.81 -0.67 14.85
CA ARG A 12 1.49 -0.38 14.31
C ARG A 12 0.52 0.16 15.33
N ASN A 13 0.43 -0.50 16.46
CA ASN A 13 -0.50 -0.07 17.51
C ASN A 13 -0.11 1.27 18.08
N ALA A 14 1.18 1.52 18.23
CA ALA A 14 1.65 2.79 18.71
C ALA A 14 1.28 3.93 17.76
N ARG A 15 1.37 3.68 16.46
CA ARG A 15 1.02 4.70 15.46
C ARG A 15 -0.47 5.02 15.48
N ILE A 16 -1.31 4.02 15.63
CA ILE A 16 -2.75 4.23 15.71
C ILE A 16 -3.10 5.05 16.95
N ARG A 17 -2.48 4.74 18.08
CA ARG A 17 -2.70 5.52 19.29
C ARG A 17 -2.27 6.96 19.11
N ALA A 18 -1.10 7.17 18.54
CA ALA A 18 -0.60 8.51 18.31
C ALA A 18 -1.55 9.30 17.41
N TYR A 19 -2.06 8.69 16.38
CA TYR A 19 -3.01 9.35 15.49
C TYR A 19 -4.28 9.76 16.22
N ARG A 20 -4.82 8.86 17.03
CA ARG A 20 -6.07 9.16 17.76
C ARG A 20 -5.90 10.27 18.76
N ILE A 21 -4.79 10.27 19.46
CA ILE A 21 -4.48 11.35 20.42
C ILE A 21 -4.26 12.65 19.65
N GLY A 22 -3.63 12.56 18.49
CA GLY A 22 -3.29 13.71 17.68
C GLY A 22 -4.49 14.48 17.14
N ARG A 23 -5.72 13.96 17.29
CA ARG A 23 -6.91 14.70 16.88
C ARG A 23 -6.97 16.09 17.48
N TRP A 24 -6.51 16.19 18.72
CA TRP A 24 -6.61 17.41 19.48
C TRP A 24 -5.44 18.35 19.22
N ASN A 25 -4.29 17.78 18.88
CA ASN A 25 -3.09 18.55 18.60
C ASN A 25 -2.35 17.85 17.50
N ARG A 26 -2.90 17.93 16.32
CA ARG A 26 -2.52 17.09 15.20
C ARG A 26 -1.14 17.40 14.69
N ASP A 27 -0.28 16.38 14.68
CA ASP A 27 1.02 16.43 14.06
C ASP A 27 0.91 15.80 12.68
N PRO A 28 1.25 16.53 11.61
CA PRO A 28 1.23 15.96 10.26
C PRO A 28 2.01 14.67 10.11
N LEU A 29 3.05 14.45 10.91
CA LEU A 29 3.80 13.19 10.85
C LEU A 29 2.95 11.99 11.26
N ASN A 30 1.97 12.19 12.13
CA ASN A 30 1.06 11.10 12.50
C ASN A 30 0.19 10.68 11.30
N ASP A 31 -0.19 11.63 10.47
CA ASP A 31 -0.93 11.32 9.24
C ASP A 31 -0.07 10.52 8.27
N VAL A 32 1.20 10.87 8.14
CA VAL A 32 2.13 10.13 7.30
C VAL A 32 2.23 8.68 7.78
N ALA A 33 2.41 8.49 9.09
CA ALA A 33 2.52 7.15 9.66
C ALA A 33 1.25 6.34 9.44
N ALA A 34 0.07 6.96 9.63
CA ALA A 34 -1.20 6.26 9.43
C ALA A 34 -1.39 5.87 7.97
N ALA A 35 -1.04 6.76 7.04
CA ALA A 35 -1.15 6.47 5.62
C ALA A 35 -0.20 5.34 5.23
N CYS A 36 0.99 5.31 5.79
CA CYS A 36 1.94 4.23 5.53
C CYS A 36 1.39 2.87 5.98
N CYS A 37 0.78 2.81 7.15
CA CYS A 37 0.16 1.57 7.63
C CYS A 37 -0.97 1.11 6.72
N SER A 38 -1.81 2.05 6.25
CA SER A 38 -2.90 1.74 5.33
C SER A 38 -2.36 1.22 4.01
N SER A 39 -1.28 1.80 3.51
CA SER A 39 -0.65 1.37 2.26
C SER A 39 -0.16 -0.07 2.35
N VAL A 40 0.47 -0.44 3.47
CA VAL A 40 0.93 -1.81 3.68
C VAL A 40 -0.25 -2.80 3.66
N ALA A 41 -1.35 -2.45 4.32
CA ALA A 41 -2.52 -3.31 4.36
C ALA A 41 -3.14 -3.50 2.97
N VAL A 42 -3.20 -2.43 2.18
CA VAL A 42 -3.72 -2.49 0.80
C VAL A 42 -2.82 -3.36 -0.07
N ASP A 43 -1.50 -3.21 0.06
CA ASP A 43 -0.56 -4.01 -0.72
C ASP A 43 -0.66 -5.48 -0.38
N LYS A 44 -0.85 -5.81 0.89
CA LYS A 44 -1.03 -7.19 1.30
C LYS A 44 -2.28 -7.79 0.69
N ALA A 45 -3.40 -7.06 0.73
CA ALA A 45 -4.65 -7.52 0.14
C ALA A 45 -4.51 -7.71 -1.37
N LEU A 46 -3.79 -6.82 -2.04
CA LEU A 46 -3.54 -6.93 -3.47
C LEU A 46 -2.73 -8.19 -3.79
N ALA A 47 -1.68 -8.43 -3.02
CA ALA A 47 -0.86 -9.62 -3.23
C ALA A 47 -1.68 -10.90 -3.05
N GLU A 48 -2.53 -10.94 -2.05
CA GLU A 48 -3.40 -12.10 -1.82
C GLU A 48 -4.39 -12.30 -2.96
N SER A 49 -4.94 -11.22 -3.50
CA SER A 49 -5.86 -11.27 -4.62
C SER A 49 -5.17 -11.78 -5.88
N ILE A 50 -3.96 -11.33 -6.15
CA ILE A 50 -3.18 -11.78 -7.30
C ILE A 50 -2.88 -13.28 -7.17
N SER A 51 -2.48 -13.71 -5.99
CA SER A 51 -2.20 -15.12 -5.74
C SER A 51 -3.45 -15.99 -5.96
N SER A 52 -4.60 -15.50 -5.52
CA SER A 52 -5.88 -16.21 -5.73
C SER A 52 -6.21 -16.31 -7.21
N ALA A 53 -6.00 -15.22 -7.97
CA ALA A 53 -6.25 -15.24 -9.41
C ALA A 53 -5.37 -16.27 -10.11
N ARG A 54 -4.10 -16.34 -9.73
CA ARG A 54 -3.18 -17.34 -10.30
C ARG A 54 -3.62 -18.76 -9.98
N ARG A 55 -4.04 -18.99 -8.76
CA ARG A 55 -4.55 -20.32 -8.37
C ARG A 55 -5.80 -20.68 -9.15
N ALA A 56 -6.60 -19.69 -9.54
CA ALA A 56 -7.80 -19.90 -10.35
C ALA A 56 -7.49 -20.07 -11.84
N GLY A 57 -6.22 -20.03 -12.21
CA GLY A 57 -5.81 -20.26 -13.61
C GLY A 57 -5.74 -19.00 -14.47
N ARG A 58 -5.85 -17.82 -13.87
CA ARG A 58 -5.78 -16.57 -14.64
C ARG A 58 -4.35 -16.32 -15.11
N SER A 59 -4.22 -15.81 -16.32
CA SER A 59 -2.92 -15.52 -16.91
C SER A 59 -2.37 -14.18 -16.42
N TRP A 60 -1.07 -13.99 -16.57
CA TRP A 60 -0.47 -12.69 -16.22
C TRP A 60 -1.03 -11.54 -17.06
N PRO A 61 -1.25 -11.68 -18.39
CA PRO A 61 -1.91 -10.60 -19.12
C PRO A 61 -3.29 -10.23 -18.58
N GLU A 62 -4.08 -11.21 -18.16
CA GLU A 62 -5.39 -10.93 -17.56
C GLU A 62 -5.25 -10.16 -16.26
N ILE A 63 -4.29 -10.55 -15.44
CA ILE A 63 -4.02 -9.86 -14.17
C ILE A 63 -3.52 -8.45 -14.43
N ALA A 64 -2.65 -8.28 -15.42
CA ALA A 64 -2.14 -6.95 -15.80
C ALA A 64 -3.28 -6.02 -16.19
N VAL A 65 -4.21 -6.51 -17.01
CA VAL A 65 -5.37 -5.70 -17.40
C VAL A 65 -6.22 -5.33 -16.20
N ALA A 66 -6.42 -6.25 -15.28
CA ALA A 66 -7.19 -5.97 -14.05
C ALA A 66 -6.49 -4.91 -13.20
N LEU A 67 -5.17 -4.81 -13.28
CA LEU A 67 -4.39 -3.79 -12.58
C LEU A 67 -4.35 -2.45 -13.33
N GLY A 68 -5.01 -2.37 -14.49
CA GLY A 68 -5.00 -1.17 -15.31
C GLY A 68 -3.77 -1.03 -16.18
N LEU A 69 -3.08 -2.14 -16.45
CA LEU A 69 -1.92 -2.18 -17.32
C LEU A 69 -2.27 -2.80 -18.66
N ASP A 70 -1.34 -2.78 -19.60
CA ASP A 70 -1.53 -3.40 -20.90
C ASP A 70 -1.46 -4.92 -20.81
N ALA A 71 -2.11 -5.60 -21.75
CA ALA A 71 -2.07 -7.06 -21.82
C ALA A 71 -0.73 -7.61 -22.32
N ASP A 72 0.20 -6.73 -22.68
CA ASP A 72 1.53 -7.13 -23.14
C ASP A 72 2.41 -7.68 -22.03
N PHE A 73 2.06 -7.43 -20.78
CA PHE A 73 2.84 -7.92 -19.65
C PHE A 73 2.56 -9.41 -19.46
N THR A 74 3.59 -10.20 -19.51
CA THR A 74 3.46 -11.66 -19.47
C THR A 74 4.13 -12.31 -18.26
N THR A 75 4.87 -11.55 -17.47
CA THR A 75 5.55 -12.08 -16.28
C THR A 75 5.33 -11.17 -15.09
N TRP A 76 5.44 -11.75 -13.89
CA TRP A 76 5.30 -10.99 -12.68
C TRP A 76 6.34 -9.87 -12.52
N PRO A 77 7.64 -10.11 -12.79
CA PRO A 77 8.62 -9.02 -12.65
C PRO A 77 8.28 -7.79 -13.49
N GLU A 78 7.77 -8.00 -14.71
CA GLU A 78 7.35 -6.88 -15.56
C GLU A 78 6.18 -6.12 -14.94
N ILE A 79 5.19 -6.85 -14.45
CA ILE A 79 4.00 -6.26 -13.84
C ILE A 79 4.39 -5.49 -12.57
N ALA A 80 5.23 -6.09 -11.74
CA ALA A 80 5.67 -5.46 -10.50
C ALA A 80 6.42 -4.16 -10.78
N ALA A 81 7.29 -4.16 -11.78
CA ALA A 81 8.03 -2.97 -12.18
C ALA A 81 7.10 -1.88 -12.68
N ALA A 82 6.10 -2.24 -13.48
CA ALA A 82 5.13 -1.28 -14.01
C ALA A 82 4.29 -0.67 -12.90
N VAL A 83 3.85 -1.46 -11.94
CA VAL A 83 3.08 -0.97 -10.79
C VAL A 83 3.93 -0.02 -9.94
N ALA A 84 5.17 -0.38 -9.68
CA ALA A 84 6.08 0.46 -8.91
C ALA A 84 6.33 1.79 -9.60
N THR A 85 6.57 1.77 -10.91
CA THR A 85 6.77 2.99 -11.69
C THR A 85 5.54 3.87 -11.66
N ARG A 86 4.36 3.29 -11.81
CA ARG A 86 3.11 4.06 -11.77
C ARG A 86 2.93 4.75 -10.42
N ARG A 87 3.24 4.06 -9.33
CA ARG A 87 3.16 4.65 -7.99
C ARG A 87 4.11 5.82 -7.84
N GLN A 88 5.34 5.67 -8.32
CA GLN A 88 6.33 6.74 -8.23
C GLN A 88 5.89 7.96 -9.03
N VAL A 89 5.32 7.75 -10.21
CA VAL A 89 4.83 8.85 -11.03
C VAL A 89 3.68 9.58 -10.34
N ILE A 90 2.72 8.84 -9.83
CA ILE A 90 1.56 9.42 -9.15
C ILE A 90 2.03 10.20 -7.92
N LEU A 91 2.87 9.61 -7.10
CA LEU A 91 3.35 10.24 -5.88
C LEU A 91 4.16 11.50 -6.21
N GLY A 92 5.00 11.43 -7.24
CA GLY A 92 5.81 12.56 -7.64
C GLY A 92 4.99 13.74 -8.16
N ARG A 93 3.81 13.48 -8.71
CA ARG A 93 2.92 14.56 -9.16
C ARG A 93 2.21 15.24 -8.00
N GLN A 94 2.08 14.56 -6.88
CA GLN A 94 1.33 15.07 -5.73
C GLN A 94 2.21 15.79 -4.71
N ILE A 95 3.52 15.58 -4.79
CA ILE A 95 4.44 16.16 -3.81
C ILE A 95 5.16 17.33 -4.44
N ASP A 96 5.16 18.46 -3.71
CA ASP A 96 6.00 19.61 -4.05
C ASP A 96 7.32 19.44 -3.32
N PRO A 97 8.42 19.22 -4.02
CA PRO A 97 9.71 18.98 -3.37
C PRO A 97 10.37 20.26 -2.81
N ALA A 98 9.84 21.42 -3.13
CA ALA A 98 10.45 22.69 -2.73
C ALA A 98 10.19 23.06 -1.24
#